data_de6e8fd1ab2639fd7083a51a53aaa817
#
_entry.id   de6e8fd1ab2639fd7083a51a53aaa817
#
_cell.length_a   1.000
_cell.length_b   1.000
_cell.length_c   1.000
_cell.angle_alpha   90.00
_cell.angle_beta   90.00
_cell.angle_gamma   90.00
#
_symmetry.space_group_name_H-M   'P 1'
#
loop_
_entity.id
_entity.type
_entity.pdbx_description
1 polymer ?
#
loop_
_entity_poly.entity_id
_entity_poly.type
_entity_poly.pdbx_seq_one_letter_code
_entity_poly.pdbx_strand_id
1 'polypeptide(L)'
;MSDATPLARWSLPDGRAATLRPIAADDFALESAFLDTLSMDTSYNRLFSSRHPSPEEIRRWVDIDPAREFAFVVVARAADGAEQMLAVGRAVRDDDGAEFALLVGDTSKRHGLGGRLLAALVDEARRRGVPVLHGTTLSTNAAMLGLARHFGFAARREIGDSQVTRLSLRLD
;
A
#
# COMPACT_ATOMS: atom_id res chain seq x y z
N MET A 1 -5.90 11.15 -16.75
CA MET A 1 -6.21 9.69 -16.83
C MET A 1 -4.88 8.97 -17.01
N SER A 2 -4.53 8.16 -16.04
CA SER A 2 -3.22 7.47 -16.07
C SER A 2 -3.21 6.40 -17.17
N ASP A 3 -2.20 6.43 -18.05
CA ASP A 3 -1.98 5.42 -19.10
C ASP A 3 -1.35 4.12 -18.54
N ALA A 4 -1.29 3.98 -17.21
CA ALA A 4 -0.70 2.80 -16.58
C ALA A 4 -1.51 1.54 -16.92
N THR A 5 -0.85 0.55 -17.50
CA THR A 5 -1.49 -0.73 -17.87
C THR A 5 -2.03 -1.45 -16.62
N PRO A 6 -3.33 -1.78 -16.60
CA PRO A 6 -3.91 -2.51 -15.48
C PRO A 6 -3.30 -3.90 -15.30
N LEU A 7 -3.01 -4.27 -14.05
CA LEU A 7 -2.59 -5.62 -13.68
C LEU A 7 -3.78 -6.55 -13.45
N ALA A 8 -4.88 -6.03 -12.91
CA ALA A 8 -6.09 -6.80 -12.64
C ALA A 8 -7.33 -5.90 -12.59
N ARG A 9 -8.48 -6.48 -12.91
CA ARG A 9 -9.80 -5.86 -12.77
C ARG A 9 -10.78 -6.86 -12.16
N TRP A 10 -11.67 -6.37 -11.30
CA TRP A 10 -12.72 -7.19 -10.67
C TRP A 10 -13.88 -6.31 -10.21
N SER A 11 -14.98 -6.93 -9.78
CA SER A 11 -16.11 -6.22 -9.18
C SER A 11 -15.98 -6.19 -7.66
N LEU A 12 -16.19 -5.02 -7.07
CA LEU A 12 -16.31 -4.85 -5.62
C LEU A 12 -17.68 -5.36 -5.14
N PRO A 13 -17.84 -5.60 -3.82
CA PRO A 13 -19.12 -6.02 -3.25
C PRO A 13 -20.28 -5.03 -3.51
N ASP A 14 -19.98 -3.75 -3.70
CA ASP A 14 -20.95 -2.70 -4.05
C ASP A 14 -21.25 -2.62 -5.56
N GLY A 15 -20.68 -3.52 -6.37
CA GLY A 15 -20.90 -3.60 -7.82
C GLY A 15 -19.98 -2.71 -8.66
N ARG A 16 -19.19 -1.81 -8.05
CA ARG A 16 -18.23 -0.99 -8.80
C ARG A 16 -17.09 -1.85 -9.36
N ALA A 17 -16.63 -1.51 -10.55
CA ALA A 17 -15.43 -2.10 -11.12
C ALA A 17 -14.18 -1.49 -10.45
N ALA A 18 -13.34 -2.35 -9.89
CA ALA A 18 -12.04 -1.97 -9.35
C ALA A 18 -10.92 -2.35 -10.31
N THR A 19 -9.87 -1.55 -10.32
CA THR A 19 -8.67 -1.76 -11.13
C THR A 19 -7.44 -1.65 -10.24
N LEU A 20 -6.56 -2.64 -10.33
CA LEU A 20 -5.21 -2.62 -9.77
C LEU A 20 -4.24 -2.22 -10.88
N ARG A 21 -3.48 -1.17 -10.67
CA ARG A 21 -2.49 -0.67 -11.65
C ARG A 21 -1.28 -0.05 -10.94
N PRO A 22 -0.15 0.13 -11.65
CA PRO A 22 0.95 0.93 -11.14
C PRO A 22 0.48 2.36 -10.82
N ILE A 23 1.11 2.98 -9.82
CA ILE A 23 0.95 4.41 -9.55
C ILE A 23 1.61 5.23 -10.67
N ALA A 24 1.10 6.43 -10.92
CA ALA A 24 1.65 7.34 -11.91
C ALA A 24 1.79 8.75 -11.33
N ALA A 25 2.68 9.56 -11.90
CA ALA A 25 2.94 10.91 -11.43
C ALA A 25 1.69 11.83 -11.46
N ASP A 26 0.74 11.54 -12.35
CA ASP A 26 -0.53 12.26 -12.45
C ASP A 26 -1.58 11.83 -11.41
N ASP A 27 -1.27 10.86 -10.54
CA ASP A 27 -2.13 10.42 -9.44
C ASP A 27 -2.11 11.36 -8.21
N PHE A 28 -1.40 12.47 -8.26
CA PHE A 28 -1.31 13.38 -7.12
C PHE A 28 -2.67 13.77 -6.54
N ALA A 29 -3.60 14.18 -7.39
CA ALA A 29 -4.93 14.60 -6.96
C ALA A 29 -5.73 13.42 -6.35
N LEU A 30 -5.58 12.22 -6.92
CA LEU A 30 -6.21 10.99 -6.40
C LEU A 30 -5.65 10.60 -5.02
N GLU A 31 -4.33 10.61 -4.86
CA GLU A 31 -3.71 10.28 -3.58
C GLU A 31 -4.01 11.33 -2.52
N SER A 32 -3.96 12.61 -2.86
CA SER A 32 -4.33 13.70 -1.96
C SER A 32 -5.77 13.56 -1.46
N ALA A 33 -6.73 13.37 -2.36
CA ALA A 33 -8.13 13.17 -2.01
C ALA A 33 -8.34 11.89 -1.16
N PHE A 34 -7.62 10.82 -1.47
CA PHE A 34 -7.65 9.58 -0.71
C PHE A 34 -7.19 9.78 0.74
N LEU A 35 -6.07 10.46 0.94
CA LEU A 35 -5.52 10.74 2.26
C LEU A 35 -6.48 11.60 3.11
N ASP A 36 -7.21 12.52 2.49
CA ASP A 36 -8.22 13.35 3.16
C ASP A 36 -9.42 12.55 3.70
N THR A 37 -9.67 11.35 3.16
CA THR A 37 -10.77 10.47 3.59
C THR A 37 -10.42 9.56 4.76
N LEU A 38 -9.14 9.47 5.15
CA LEU A 38 -8.69 8.53 6.14
C LEU A 38 -8.99 8.98 7.56
N SER A 39 -9.40 8.04 8.42
CA SER A 39 -9.47 8.28 9.85
C SER A 39 -8.08 8.52 10.47
N MET A 40 -8.05 9.16 11.64
CA MET A 40 -6.80 9.35 12.39
C MET A 40 -6.12 8.01 12.71
N ASP A 41 -6.90 6.98 13.08
CA ASP A 41 -6.37 5.65 13.39
C ASP A 41 -5.70 5.00 12.18
N THR A 42 -6.33 5.09 11.00
CA THR A 42 -5.75 4.54 9.76
C THR A 42 -4.49 5.31 9.37
N SER A 43 -4.49 6.62 9.45
CA SER A 43 -3.32 7.45 9.19
C SER A 43 -2.18 7.14 10.17
N TYR A 44 -2.49 7.01 11.46
CA TYR A 44 -1.50 6.67 12.48
C TYR A 44 -0.90 5.26 12.28
N ASN A 45 -1.74 4.26 11.99
CA ASN A 45 -1.29 2.90 11.72
C ASN A 45 -0.31 2.82 10.54
N ARG A 46 -0.42 3.72 9.57
CA ARG A 46 0.43 3.74 8.37
C ARG A 46 1.65 4.65 8.52
N LEU A 47 1.45 5.86 9.03
CA LEU A 47 2.46 6.92 9.03
C LEU A 47 3.17 7.06 10.37
N PHE A 48 2.73 6.34 11.41
CA PHE A 48 3.12 6.53 12.80
C PHE A 48 2.99 8.00 13.25
N SER A 49 2.06 8.72 12.62
CA SER A 49 1.81 10.13 12.84
C SER A 49 0.36 10.47 12.52
N SER A 50 -0.24 11.35 13.29
CA SER A 50 -1.55 11.94 13.00
C SER A 50 -1.46 13.16 12.07
N ARG A 51 -0.24 13.53 11.66
CA ARG A 51 0.00 14.66 10.76
C ARG A 51 -0.44 14.32 9.35
N HIS A 52 -1.15 15.23 8.70
CA HIS A 52 -1.43 15.14 7.27
C HIS A 52 -0.13 15.39 6.48
N PRO A 53 0.19 14.57 5.46
CA PRO A 53 1.37 14.78 4.63
C PRO A 53 1.32 16.11 3.87
N SER A 54 2.47 16.73 3.66
CA SER A 54 2.56 17.93 2.84
C SER A 54 2.34 17.62 1.34
N PRO A 55 1.97 18.63 0.52
CA PRO A 55 1.87 18.45 -0.93
C PRO A 55 3.18 17.94 -1.57
N GLU A 56 4.34 18.36 -1.06
CA GLU A 56 5.65 17.89 -1.55
C GLU A 56 5.85 16.41 -1.25
N GLU A 57 5.47 15.96 -0.06
CA GLU A 57 5.54 14.54 0.30
C GLU A 57 4.62 13.70 -0.60
N ILE A 58 3.39 14.16 -0.85
CA ILE A 58 2.44 13.45 -1.73
C ILE A 58 2.98 13.40 -3.16
N ARG A 59 3.53 14.51 -3.69
CA ARG A 59 4.18 14.51 -5.02
C ARG A 59 5.31 13.49 -5.09
N ARG A 60 6.15 13.44 -4.06
CA ARG A 60 7.24 12.47 -3.98
C ARG A 60 6.74 11.02 -3.96
N TRP A 61 5.57 10.77 -3.38
CA TRP A 61 4.99 9.43 -3.30
C TRP A 61 4.36 8.94 -4.61
N VAL A 62 3.93 9.84 -5.47
CA VAL A 62 3.35 9.46 -6.77
C VAL A 62 4.39 9.49 -7.90
N ASP A 63 5.36 10.39 -7.84
CA ASP A 63 6.46 10.50 -8.80
C ASP A 63 7.67 9.68 -8.31
N ILE A 64 7.53 8.37 -8.41
CA ILE A 64 8.51 7.41 -7.89
C ILE A 64 9.71 7.24 -8.84
N ASP A 65 10.87 6.89 -8.27
CA ASP A 65 12.02 6.41 -9.03
C ASP A 65 11.86 4.92 -9.35
N PRO A 66 11.55 4.53 -10.61
CA PRO A 66 11.27 3.14 -10.95
C PRO A 66 12.49 2.21 -10.81
N ALA A 67 13.71 2.74 -10.70
CA ALA A 67 14.90 1.94 -10.42
C ALA A 67 14.95 1.46 -8.97
N ARG A 68 14.37 2.22 -8.04
CA ARG A 68 14.41 1.95 -6.60
C ARG A 68 13.07 1.64 -5.98
N GLU A 69 11.98 2.04 -6.63
CA GLU A 69 10.65 2.01 -6.06
C GLU A 69 9.66 1.33 -6.98
N PHE A 70 8.63 0.75 -6.39
CA PHE A 70 7.45 0.28 -7.11
C PHE A 70 6.22 0.47 -6.22
N ALA A 71 5.13 0.89 -6.82
CA ALA A 71 3.90 1.15 -6.11
C ALA A 71 2.69 0.84 -6.99
N PHE A 72 1.64 0.36 -6.35
CA PHE A 72 0.38 0.01 -6.99
C PHE A 72 -0.79 0.66 -6.27
N VAL A 73 -1.80 1.01 -7.03
CA VAL A 73 -3.05 1.58 -6.52
C VAL A 73 -4.23 0.71 -6.92
N VAL A 74 -5.24 0.70 -6.07
CA VAL A 74 -6.56 0.20 -6.42
C VAL A 74 -7.47 1.40 -6.59
N VAL A 75 -8.06 1.52 -7.75
CA VAL A 75 -8.98 2.61 -8.10
C VAL A 75 -10.32 2.05 -8.52
N ALA A 76 -11.38 2.82 -8.31
CA ALA A 76 -12.72 2.55 -8.81
C ALA A 76 -13.40 3.86 -9.19
N ARG A 77 -14.50 3.80 -9.95
CA ARG A 77 -15.31 5.00 -10.22
C ARG A 77 -16.27 5.26 -9.07
N ALA A 78 -16.32 6.51 -8.62
CA ALA A 78 -17.34 6.99 -7.72
C ALA A 78 -18.70 7.16 -8.44
N ALA A 79 -19.75 7.45 -7.70
CA ALA A 79 -21.10 7.60 -8.25
C ALA A 79 -21.22 8.74 -9.29
N ASP A 80 -20.39 9.78 -9.17
CA ASP A 80 -20.29 10.90 -10.11
C ASP A 80 -19.44 10.57 -11.36
N GLY A 81 -18.92 9.34 -11.46
CA GLY A 81 -18.07 8.88 -12.55
C GLY A 81 -16.58 9.24 -12.42
N ALA A 82 -16.19 10.01 -11.41
CA ALA A 82 -14.79 10.33 -11.14
C ALA A 82 -14.00 9.10 -10.66
N GLU A 83 -12.73 9.02 -11.00
CA GLU A 83 -11.84 7.98 -10.46
C GLU A 83 -11.55 8.28 -8.99
N GLN A 84 -11.59 7.25 -8.16
CA GLN A 84 -11.35 7.32 -6.73
C GLN A 84 -10.30 6.27 -6.35
N MET A 85 -9.28 6.68 -5.61
CA MET A 85 -8.33 5.74 -5.02
C MET A 85 -8.93 5.10 -3.77
N LEU A 86 -8.83 3.78 -3.67
CA LEU A 86 -9.36 2.98 -2.55
C LEU A 86 -8.25 2.42 -1.67
N ALA A 87 -7.07 2.19 -2.25
CA ALA A 87 -5.93 1.62 -1.55
C ALA A 87 -4.65 1.89 -2.32
N VAL A 88 -3.52 1.93 -1.62
CA VAL A 88 -2.19 2.06 -2.19
C VAL A 88 -1.19 1.17 -1.46
N GLY A 89 -0.32 0.52 -2.20
CA GLY A 89 0.81 -0.23 -1.69
C GLY A 89 2.09 0.18 -2.38
N ARG A 90 3.19 0.30 -1.64
CA ARG A 90 4.48 0.73 -2.17
C ARG A 90 5.63 -0.01 -1.53
N ALA A 91 6.73 -0.12 -2.26
CA ALA A 91 7.98 -0.65 -1.74
C ALA A 91 9.15 0.19 -2.25
N VAL A 92 10.14 0.37 -1.39
CA VAL A 92 11.37 1.14 -1.67
C VAL A 92 12.56 0.25 -1.36
N ARG A 93 13.48 0.11 -2.31
CA ARG A 93 14.72 -0.64 -2.12
C ARG A 93 15.61 0.03 -1.08
N ASP A 94 16.19 -0.79 -0.23
CA ASP A 94 17.20 -0.43 0.76
C ASP A 94 18.32 -1.48 0.79
N ASP A 95 19.23 -1.38 1.76
CA ASP A 95 20.39 -2.26 1.89
C ASP A 95 19.98 -3.70 2.28
N ASP A 96 18.84 -3.87 2.94
CA ASP A 96 18.33 -5.16 3.42
C ASP A 96 17.40 -5.86 2.40
N GLY A 97 16.94 -5.13 1.36
CA GLY A 97 16.02 -5.64 0.35
C GLY A 97 15.06 -4.56 -0.17
N ALA A 98 13.83 -4.57 0.29
CA ALA A 98 12.88 -3.48 0.06
C ALA A 98 11.89 -3.35 1.22
N GLU A 99 11.67 -2.13 1.66
CA GLU A 99 10.65 -1.82 2.67
C GLU A 99 9.31 -1.56 2.00
N PHE A 100 8.26 -2.26 2.44
CA PHE A 100 6.92 -2.09 1.92
C PHE A 100 5.99 -1.40 2.92
N ALA A 101 4.94 -0.81 2.39
CA ALA A 101 3.83 -0.26 3.15
C ALA A 101 2.52 -0.35 2.39
N LEU A 102 1.44 -0.58 3.12
CA LEU A 102 0.07 -0.67 2.59
C LEU A 102 -0.84 0.32 3.29
N LEU A 103 -1.79 0.85 2.54
CA LEU A 103 -2.84 1.71 3.05
C LEU A 103 -4.15 1.41 2.34
N VAL A 104 -5.17 1.02 3.08
CA VAL A 104 -6.52 0.74 2.59
C VAL A 104 -7.49 1.74 3.19
N GLY A 105 -8.30 2.38 2.36
CA GLY A 105 -9.31 3.34 2.80
C GLY A 105 -10.31 2.73 3.77
N ASP A 106 -10.80 3.53 4.72
CA ASP A 106 -11.67 3.05 5.80
C ASP A 106 -12.95 2.38 5.29
N THR A 107 -13.54 2.93 4.24
CA THR A 107 -14.77 2.39 3.62
C THR A 107 -14.54 1.17 2.75
N SER A 108 -13.28 0.84 2.47
CA SER A 108 -12.89 -0.26 1.57
C SER A 108 -12.19 -1.41 2.30
N LYS A 109 -12.13 -1.34 3.63
CA LYS A 109 -11.57 -2.41 4.47
C LYS A 109 -12.42 -3.70 4.33
N ARG A 110 -11.76 -4.85 4.51
CA ARG A 110 -12.36 -6.20 4.40
C ARG A 110 -12.85 -6.58 3.00
N HIS A 111 -12.51 -5.83 1.96
CA HIS A 111 -12.81 -6.17 0.55
C HIS A 111 -11.64 -6.87 -0.16
N GLY A 112 -10.63 -7.31 0.57
CA GLY A 112 -9.47 -8.02 0.03
C GLY A 112 -8.46 -7.15 -0.71
N LEU A 113 -8.57 -5.82 -0.63
CA LEU A 113 -7.69 -4.89 -1.36
C LEU A 113 -6.24 -4.96 -0.87
N GLY A 114 -6.03 -5.06 0.44
CA GLY A 114 -4.70 -5.22 1.02
C GLY A 114 -4.00 -6.49 0.54
N GLY A 115 -4.74 -7.60 0.44
CA GLY A 115 -4.21 -8.87 -0.08
C GLY A 115 -3.80 -8.77 -1.55
N ARG A 116 -4.60 -8.12 -2.39
CA ARG A 116 -4.27 -7.89 -3.81
C ARG A 116 -3.05 -6.99 -3.99
N LEU A 117 -2.94 -5.93 -3.20
CA LEU A 117 -1.78 -5.05 -3.21
C LEU A 117 -0.51 -5.78 -2.73
N LEU A 118 -0.61 -6.53 -1.62
CA LEU A 118 0.54 -7.26 -1.11
C LEU A 118 1.01 -8.35 -2.08
N ALA A 119 0.07 -9.06 -2.73
CA ALA A 119 0.40 -10.01 -3.79
C ALA A 119 1.17 -9.33 -4.94
N ALA A 120 0.69 -8.19 -5.43
CA ALA A 120 1.35 -7.43 -6.49
C ALA A 120 2.75 -6.96 -6.07
N LEU A 121 2.92 -6.48 -4.84
CA LEU A 121 4.22 -6.07 -4.30
C LEU A 121 5.19 -7.26 -4.19
N VAL A 122 4.73 -8.41 -3.71
CA VAL A 122 5.54 -9.65 -3.61
C VAL A 122 5.98 -10.12 -4.98
N ASP A 123 5.06 -10.17 -5.96
CA ASP A 123 5.36 -10.61 -7.33
C ASP A 123 6.35 -9.67 -8.00
N GLU A 124 6.16 -8.36 -7.87
CA GLU A 124 7.07 -7.37 -8.43
C GLU A 124 8.44 -7.39 -7.75
N ALA A 125 8.48 -7.57 -6.43
CA ALA A 125 9.74 -7.73 -5.69
C ALA A 125 10.52 -8.95 -6.16
N ARG A 126 9.87 -10.10 -6.37
CA ARG A 126 10.48 -11.31 -6.96
C ARG A 126 11.01 -11.04 -8.36
N ARG A 127 10.20 -10.44 -9.23
CA ARG A 127 10.59 -10.11 -10.60
C ARG A 127 11.82 -9.21 -10.65
N ARG A 128 11.98 -8.32 -9.65
CA ARG A 128 13.12 -7.41 -9.52
C ARG A 128 14.32 -8.02 -8.80
N GLY A 129 14.25 -9.27 -8.36
CA GLY A 129 15.31 -9.93 -7.61
C GLY A 129 15.55 -9.31 -6.22
N VAL A 130 14.52 -8.80 -5.58
CA VAL A 130 14.57 -8.31 -4.19
C VAL A 130 14.70 -9.53 -3.27
N PRO A 131 15.74 -9.63 -2.43
CA PRO A 131 15.94 -10.83 -1.61
C PRO A 131 14.97 -10.92 -0.42
N VAL A 132 14.60 -9.78 0.14
CA VAL A 132 13.70 -9.69 1.32
C VAL A 132 12.74 -8.52 1.15
N LEU A 133 11.46 -8.79 1.29
CA LEU A 133 10.45 -7.74 1.45
C LEU A 133 10.15 -7.59 2.93
N HIS A 134 10.33 -6.39 3.48
CA HIS A 134 10.13 -6.14 4.91
C HIS A 134 9.32 -4.87 5.15
N GLY A 135 8.84 -4.70 6.35
CA GLY A 135 8.09 -3.50 6.76
C GLY A 135 7.85 -3.50 8.26
N THR A 136 7.30 -2.43 8.74
CA THR A 136 6.91 -2.28 10.14
C THR A 136 5.43 -1.94 10.26
N THR A 137 4.83 -2.40 11.35
CA THR A 137 3.44 -2.08 11.69
C THR A 137 3.29 -1.95 13.20
N LEU A 138 2.23 -1.30 13.65
CA LEU A 138 1.90 -1.33 15.07
C LEU A 138 1.55 -2.77 15.49
N SER A 139 2.02 -3.17 16.67
CA SER A 139 1.74 -4.50 17.24
C SER A 139 0.25 -4.73 17.53
N THR A 140 -0.54 -3.66 17.55
CA THR A 140 -2.01 -3.66 17.68
C THR A 140 -2.75 -3.74 16.36
N ASN A 141 -2.05 -3.63 15.21
CA ASN A 141 -2.67 -3.69 13.89
C ASN A 141 -2.94 -5.14 13.49
N ALA A 142 -4.02 -5.72 14.04
CA ALA A 142 -4.38 -7.12 13.82
C ALA A 142 -4.63 -7.45 12.35
N ALA A 143 -5.19 -6.50 11.58
CA ALA A 143 -5.46 -6.68 10.15
C ALA A 143 -4.16 -6.88 9.37
N MET A 144 -3.16 -6.02 9.58
CA MET A 144 -1.87 -6.13 8.91
C MET A 144 -1.10 -7.38 9.34
N LEU A 145 -1.10 -7.69 10.63
CA LEU A 145 -0.45 -8.90 11.16
C LEU A 145 -1.08 -10.18 10.60
N GLY A 146 -2.41 -10.23 10.49
CA GLY A 146 -3.13 -11.35 9.88
C GLY A 146 -2.81 -11.51 8.40
N LEU A 147 -2.78 -10.41 7.66
CA LEU A 147 -2.43 -10.39 6.24
C LEU A 147 -0.99 -10.86 6.03
N ALA A 148 -0.04 -10.32 6.77
CA ALA A 148 1.36 -10.70 6.70
C ALA A 148 1.56 -12.20 6.98
N ARG A 149 0.89 -12.74 8.01
CA ARG A 149 0.94 -14.17 8.31
C ARG A 149 0.40 -15.02 7.16
N HIS A 150 -0.69 -14.60 6.53
CA HIS A 150 -1.27 -15.30 5.37
C HIS A 150 -0.28 -15.40 4.21
N PHE A 151 0.54 -14.36 4.00
CA PHE A 151 1.59 -14.34 2.97
C PHE A 151 2.91 -14.99 3.39
N GLY A 152 3.01 -15.52 4.61
CA GLY A 152 4.20 -16.19 5.10
C GLY A 152 5.29 -15.27 5.67
N PHE A 153 4.94 -14.03 5.99
CA PHE A 153 5.88 -13.12 6.66
C PHE A 153 6.17 -13.60 8.09
N ALA A 154 7.43 -13.55 8.46
CA ALA A 154 7.82 -13.61 9.87
C ALA A 154 7.49 -12.27 10.53
N ALA A 155 6.94 -12.33 11.75
CA ALA A 155 6.61 -11.15 12.56
C ALA A 155 7.42 -11.17 13.85
N ARG A 156 8.17 -10.11 14.12
CA ARG A 156 8.97 -9.98 15.34
C ARG A 156 8.78 -8.60 15.94
N ARG A 157 8.53 -8.54 17.26
CA ARG A 157 8.49 -7.27 17.96
C ARG A 157 9.86 -6.60 17.90
N GLU A 158 9.87 -5.28 17.70
CA GLU A 158 11.09 -4.50 17.65
C GLU A 158 11.77 -4.50 19.03
N ILE A 159 13.11 -4.62 19.03
CA ILE A 159 13.87 -4.56 20.28
C ILE A 159 13.87 -3.10 20.77
N GLY A 160 13.37 -2.89 22.00
CA GLY A 160 13.28 -1.56 22.60
C GLY A 160 11.97 -0.82 22.32
N ASP A 161 11.10 -1.33 21.44
CA ASP A 161 9.76 -0.79 21.19
C ASP A 161 8.73 -1.90 20.99
N SER A 162 8.04 -2.26 22.06
CA SER A 162 7.01 -3.31 22.04
C SER A 162 5.75 -2.93 21.25
N GLN A 163 5.59 -1.65 20.91
CA GLN A 163 4.45 -1.16 20.11
C GLN A 163 4.65 -1.40 18.62
N VAL A 164 5.86 -1.69 18.18
CA VAL A 164 6.20 -1.90 16.78
C VAL A 164 6.55 -3.37 16.52
N THR A 165 6.00 -3.92 15.46
CA THR A 165 6.33 -5.26 14.95
C THR A 165 6.96 -5.14 13.56
N ARG A 166 8.13 -5.72 13.39
CA ARG A 166 8.81 -5.88 12.10
C ARG A 166 8.28 -7.12 11.40
N LEU A 167 7.97 -6.96 10.12
CA LEU A 167 7.54 -8.01 9.21
C LEU A 167 8.64 -8.27 8.19
N SER A 168 8.90 -9.53 7.85
CA SER A 168 9.89 -9.88 6.82
C SER A 168 9.50 -11.14 6.07
N LEU A 169 9.67 -11.12 4.75
CA LEU A 169 9.46 -12.25 3.85
C LEU A 169 10.68 -12.41 2.94
N ARG A 170 11.33 -13.57 3.01
CA ARG A 170 12.39 -13.94 2.05
C ARG A 170 11.74 -14.32 0.72
N LEU A 171 12.33 -13.85 -0.37
CA LEU A 171 11.80 -14.00 -1.73
C LEU A 171 12.77 -14.84 -2.60
N ASP A 172 13.09 -15.99 -2.11
CA ASP A 172 14.01 -16.92 -2.82
C ASP A 172 13.38 -17.44 -4.14
#